data_c7faac8448cb11833b7b1557e3dd180c
#
_entry.id   c7faac8448cb11833b7b1557e3dd180c
#
_cell.length_a   1.000
_cell.length_b   1.000
_cell.length_c   1.000
_cell.angle_alpha   90.00
_cell.angle_beta   90.00
_cell.angle_gamma   90.00
#
_symmetry.space_group_name_H-M   'P 1'
#
loop_
_entity.id
_entity.type
_entity.pdbx_description
1 polymer ?
#
loop_
_entity_poly.entity_id
_entity_poly.type
_entity_poly.pdbx_seq_one_letter_code
_entity_poly.pdbx_strand_id
1 'polypeptide(L)'
;MNKQQNKRIWDWNPKPRSVIIVGILLFLLVVLVHGHAEYQITASLARDTANTLRQQCISFYKLASGDRVKSLFRLSDNLLELSYHLRDDPELTNDEYLEQSVDRLRLTGVALLDGDLSLEASGYTRPMQGSPWQNTTEGSLFYGVAGTNKIYAERVQYDGRYYDVCAVPRLDAPGLLIGFYEQPAGLILDVEEDMTTLLNGIYINRGGTYIITAGNTILAGSDDALQGEKTDSLPILQALNQLPHDDQLHLFHIEGDSYLGCRTACEGCQLYIYFPVLSTFAATAAVSAVFVALYTAFWYILSIARSRALYQSSQKLQESNLHLQKTVNMLRSLQNIYFASFYIDLTQNSCESIFLPQWL
;
A
#
# COMPACT_ATOMS: atom_id res chain seq x y z
N MET A 1 -29.49 -49.79 -37.34
CA MET A 1 -30.00 -48.67 -36.50
C MET A 1 -28.86 -47.82 -36.02
N ASN A 2 -28.96 -46.52 -36.22
CA ASN A 2 -28.19 -45.41 -35.62
C ASN A 2 -26.73 -45.12 -36.02
N LYS A 3 -26.52 -44.75 -37.29
CA LYS A 3 -25.36 -43.98 -37.74
C LYS A 3 -25.68 -42.48 -38.00
N GLN A 4 -26.92 -42.06 -37.76
CA GLN A 4 -27.36 -40.68 -38.03
C GLN A 4 -27.30 -39.72 -36.83
N GLN A 5 -27.10 -40.22 -35.61
CA GLN A 5 -27.09 -39.33 -34.41
C GLN A 5 -25.76 -38.63 -34.10
N ASN A 6 -24.64 -39.11 -34.69
CA ASN A 6 -23.34 -38.52 -34.43
C ASN A 6 -22.93 -37.36 -35.36
N LYS A 7 -23.80 -36.97 -36.29
CA LYS A 7 -23.50 -35.89 -37.26
C LYS A 7 -23.89 -34.48 -36.79
N ARG A 8 -24.68 -34.34 -35.71
CA ARG A 8 -25.20 -33.02 -35.26
C ARG A 8 -24.28 -32.22 -34.34
N ILE A 9 -23.19 -32.75 -33.81
CA ILE A 9 -22.35 -32.08 -32.81
C ILE A 9 -21.31 -31.15 -33.47
N TRP A 10 -21.02 -31.26 -34.74
CA TRP A 10 -19.94 -30.51 -35.39
C TRP A 10 -20.38 -29.50 -36.46
N ASP A 11 -21.69 -29.21 -36.61
CA ASP A 11 -22.19 -28.12 -37.48
C ASP A 11 -22.18 -26.74 -36.81
N TRP A 12 -21.37 -26.58 -35.70
CA TRP A 12 -21.15 -25.28 -35.10
C TRP A 12 -20.20 -24.48 -36.00
N ASN A 13 -20.76 -23.64 -36.86
CA ASN A 13 -20.02 -22.73 -37.72
C ASN A 13 -20.18 -21.28 -37.18
N PRO A 14 -19.54 -20.90 -36.07
CA PRO A 14 -19.67 -19.57 -35.53
C PRO A 14 -19.15 -18.56 -36.53
N LYS A 15 -19.94 -17.52 -36.75
CA LYS A 15 -19.49 -16.40 -37.58
C LYS A 15 -18.21 -15.82 -36.97
N PRO A 16 -17.16 -15.48 -37.73
CA PRO A 16 -15.89 -15.00 -37.19
C PRO A 16 -16.08 -13.78 -36.28
N ARG A 17 -17.06 -12.93 -36.56
CA ARG A 17 -17.39 -11.76 -35.70
C ARG A 17 -17.88 -12.17 -34.31
N SER A 18 -18.68 -13.23 -34.17
CA SER A 18 -19.17 -13.66 -32.84
C SER A 18 -18.05 -14.24 -31.97
N VAL A 19 -17.08 -14.94 -32.55
CA VAL A 19 -15.92 -15.45 -31.79
C VAL A 19 -15.06 -14.29 -31.28
N ILE A 20 -14.79 -13.28 -32.10
CA ILE A 20 -14.04 -12.10 -31.68
C ILE A 20 -14.77 -11.38 -30.55
N ILE A 21 -16.07 -11.16 -30.62
CA ILE A 21 -16.85 -10.51 -29.57
C ILE A 21 -16.78 -11.30 -28.27
N VAL A 22 -16.94 -12.63 -28.31
CA VAL A 22 -16.82 -13.49 -27.13
C VAL A 22 -15.42 -13.40 -26.54
N GLY A 23 -14.36 -13.40 -27.37
CA GLY A 23 -12.99 -13.23 -26.91
C GLY A 23 -12.75 -11.90 -26.18
N ILE A 24 -13.26 -10.80 -26.73
CA ILE A 24 -13.16 -9.48 -26.08
C ILE A 24 -13.92 -9.48 -24.74
N LEU A 25 -15.12 -10.04 -24.67
CA LEU A 25 -15.90 -10.12 -23.45
C LEU A 25 -15.20 -10.95 -22.38
N LEU A 26 -14.63 -12.10 -22.74
CA LEU A 26 -13.84 -12.94 -21.83
C LEU A 26 -12.58 -12.22 -21.36
N PHE A 27 -11.88 -11.52 -22.25
CA PHE A 27 -10.71 -10.71 -21.89
C PHE A 27 -11.06 -9.63 -20.87
N LEU A 28 -12.12 -8.87 -21.11
CA LEU A 28 -12.61 -7.84 -20.18
C LEU A 28 -13.00 -8.46 -18.83
N LEU A 29 -13.64 -9.62 -18.84
CA LEU A 29 -13.99 -10.33 -17.62
C LEU A 29 -12.74 -10.73 -16.83
N VAL A 30 -11.72 -11.28 -17.49
CA VAL A 30 -10.44 -11.66 -16.85
C VAL A 30 -9.77 -10.44 -16.23
N VAL A 31 -9.67 -9.32 -16.97
CA VAL A 31 -9.06 -8.07 -16.49
C VAL A 31 -9.83 -7.52 -15.29
N LEU A 32 -11.16 -7.50 -15.35
CA LEU A 32 -11.99 -6.99 -14.25
C LEU A 32 -11.88 -7.85 -12.99
N VAL A 33 -12.01 -9.17 -13.12
CA VAL A 33 -11.98 -10.08 -11.95
C VAL A 33 -10.59 -10.10 -11.33
N HIS A 34 -9.53 -10.25 -12.15
CA HIS A 34 -8.17 -10.31 -11.65
C HIS A 34 -7.71 -8.95 -11.12
N GLY A 35 -8.01 -7.86 -11.83
CA GLY A 35 -7.69 -6.50 -11.39
C GLY A 35 -8.41 -6.13 -10.09
N HIS A 36 -9.68 -6.51 -9.93
CA HIS A 36 -10.40 -6.31 -8.67
C HIS A 36 -9.77 -7.12 -7.51
N ALA A 37 -9.39 -8.36 -7.76
CA ALA A 37 -8.72 -9.19 -6.76
C ALA A 37 -7.37 -8.57 -6.32
N GLU A 38 -6.54 -8.11 -7.27
CA GLU A 38 -5.28 -7.43 -6.98
C GLU A 38 -5.47 -6.14 -6.17
N TYR A 39 -6.48 -5.34 -6.52
CA TYR A 39 -6.84 -4.16 -5.75
C TYR A 39 -7.21 -4.52 -4.30
N GLN A 40 -8.06 -5.52 -4.09
CA GLN A 40 -8.48 -5.96 -2.75
C GLN A 40 -7.31 -6.48 -1.91
N ILE A 41 -6.41 -7.26 -2.52
CA ILE A 41 -5.20 -7.74 -1.84
C ILE A 41 -4.29 -6.57 -1.44
N THR A 42 -4.11 -5.59 -2.33
CA THR A 42 -3.29 -4.41 -2.03
C THR A 42 -3.93 -3.53 -0.97
N ALA A 43 -5.26 -3.37 -1.01
CA ALA A 43 -6.00 -2.63 0.00
C ALA A 43 -5.95 -3.30 1.39
N SER A 44 -6.04 -4.64 1.46
CA SER A 44 -5.85 -5.35 2.73
C SER A 44 -4.43 -5.21 3.24
N LEU A 45 -3.42 -5.34 2.36
CA LEU A 45 -2.02 -5.17 2.71
C LEU A 45 -1.74 -3.75 3.25
N ALA A 46 -2.27 -2.71 2.61
CA ALA A 46 -2.14 -1.33 3.07
C ALA A 46 -2.75 -1.14 4.47
N ARG A 47 -3.96 -1.67 4.69
CA ARG A 47 -4.65 -1.58 5.97
C ARG A 47 -3.92 -2.33 7.08
N ASP A 48 -3.46 -3.55 6.80
CA ASP A 48 -2.73 -4.37 7.79
C ASP A 48 -1.40 -3.72 8.14
N THR A 49 -0.68 -3.17 7.15
CA THR A 49 0.55 -2.40 7.36
C THR A 49 0.28 -1.14 8.17
N ALA A 50 -0.76 -0.36 7.82
CA ALA A 50 -1.16 0.83 8.56
C ALA A 50 -1.47 0.53 10.02
N ASN A 51 -2.22 -0.54 10.30
CA ASN A 51 -2.55 -0.97 11.65
C ASN A 51 -1.31 -1.41 12.43
N THR A 52 -0.41 -2.16 11.80
CA THR A 52 0.85 -2.60 12.44
C THR A 52 1.74 -1.42 12.80
N LEU A 53 1.97 -0.51 11.86
CA LEU A 53 2.76 0.70 12.08
C LEU A 53 2.13 1.60 13.14
N ARG A 54 0.81 1.78 13.09
CA ARG A 54 0.06 2.55 14.11
C ARG A 54 0.24 1.97 15.51
N GLN A 55 0.13 0.66 15.66
CA GLN A 55 0.32 -0.01 16.95
C GLN A 55 1.74 0.13 17.48
N GLN A 56 2.73 0.04 16.60
CA GLN A 56 4.14 0.24 16.97
C GLN A 56 4.39 1.69 17.41
N CYS A 57 3.91 2.68 16.66
CA CYS A 57 4.02 4.10 17.04
C CYS A 57 3.34 4.37 18.40
N ILE A 58 2.11 3.91 18.62
CA ILE A 58 1.40 4.09 19.89
C ILE A 58 2.17 3.44 21.03
N SER A 59 2.68 2.23 20.85
CA SER A 59 3.43 1.51 21.87
C SER A 59 4.73 2.25 22.21
N PHE A 60 5.42 2.78 21.20
CA PHE A 60 6.62 3.56 21.37
C PHE A 60 6.36 4.86 22.15
N TYR A 61 5.37 5.64 21.74
CA TYR A 61 5.00 6.87 22.45
C TYR A 61 4.57 6.62 23.90
N LYS A 62 3.84 5.54 24.16
CA LYS A 62 3.46 5.15 25.53
C LYS A 62 4.67 4.77 26.38
N LEU A 63 5.64 4.05 25.80
CA LEU A 63 6.87 3.70 26.50
C LEU A 63 7.67 4.94 26.82
N ALA A 64 7.94 5.79 25.83
CA ALA A 64 8.68 7.04 25.99
C ALA A 64 8.02 7.98 27.00
N SER A 65 6.70 8.16 26.92
CA SER A 65 5.96 8.98 27.89
C SER A 65 5.95 8.35 29.29
N GLY A 66 5.84 7.03 29.39
CA GLY A 66 5.83 6.30 30.65
C GLY A 66 7.15 6.47 31.43
N ASP A 67 8.28 6.37 30.76
CA ASP A 67 9.60 6.53 31.41
C ASP A 67 9.86 7.98 31.81
N ARG A 68 9.44 8.94 30.97
CA ARG A 68 9.49 10.38 31.33
C ARG A 68 8.68 10.65 32.60
N VAL A 69 7.43 10.17 32.63
CA VAL A 69 6.53 10.38 33.78
C VAL A 69 7.12 9.75 35.05
N LYS A 70 7.61 8.50 34.99
CA LYS A 70 8.23 7.82 36.14
C LYS A 70 9.46 8.59 36.66
N SER A 71 10.31 9.11 35.77
CA SER A 71 11.48 9.87 36.14
C SER A 71 11.11 11.17 36.84
N LEU A 72 10.13 11.92 36.29
CA LEU A 72 9.63 13.16 36.90
C LEU A 72 8.95 12.93 38.27
N PHE A 73 8.17 11.85 38.40
CA PHE A 73 7.55 11.48 39.67
C PHE A 73 8.61 11.16 40.73
N ARG A 74 9.64 10.34 40.40
CA ARG A 74 10.70 10.01 41.33
C ARG A 74 11.49 11.27 41.76
N LEU A 75 11.71 12.20 40.80
CA LEU A 75 12.36 13.48 41.12
C LEU A 75 11.50 14.31 42.07
N SER A 76 10.20 14.39 41.87
CA SER A 76 9.30 15.12 42.75
C SER A 76 9.25 14.54 44.16
N ASP A 77 9.19 13.20 44.29
CA ASP A 77 9.20 12.53 45.58
C ASP A 77 10.48 12.77 46.33
N ASN A 78 11.66 12.68 45.67
CA ASN A 78 12.96 12.98 46.26
C ASN A 78 13.07 14.43 46.78
N LEU A 79 12.53 15.38 46.01
CA LEU A 79 12.53 16.80 46.41
C LEU A 79 11.57 17.09 47.54
N LEU A 80 10.42 16.46 47.57
CA LEU A 80 9.49 16.55 48.68
C LEU A 80 10.15 16.03 49.98
N GLU A 81 10.79 14.86 49.90
CA GLU A 81 11.53 14.29 51.03
C GLU A 81 12.59 15.28 51.53
N LEU A 82 13.39 15.90 50.62
CA LEU A 82 14.37 16.91 50.97
C LEU A 82 13.72 18.14 51.60
N SER A 83 12.58 18.63 51.06
CA SER A 83 11.83 19.76 51.61
C SER A 83 11.32 19.48 53.05
N TYR A 84 10.89 18.23 53.33
CA TYR A 84 10.53 17.81 54.69
C TYR A 84 11.75 17.81 55.63
N HIS A 85 12.93 17.35 55.20
CA HIS A 85 14.16 17.41 56.01
C HIS A 85 14.58 18.86 56.32
N LEU A 86 14.52 19.77 55.36
CA LEU A 86 14.81 21.19 55.56
C LEU A 86 13.81 21.85 56.53
N ARG A 87 12.53 21.45 56.50
CA ARG A 87 11.54 21.92 57.45
C ARG A 87 11.84 21.47 58.88
N ASP A 88 12.27 20.20 59.05
CA ASP A 88 12.51 19.61 60.36
C ASP A 88 13.84 20.12 60.99
N ASP A 89 14.78 20.56 60.16
CA ASP A 89 16.06 21.13 60.58
C ASP A 89 16.49 22.29 59.63
N PRO A 90 16.10 23.53 59.91
CA PRO A 90 16.43 24.71 59.11
C PRO A 90 17.94 25.05 59.03
N GLU A 91 18.78 24.51 59.89
CA GLU A 91 20.25 24.71 59.83
C GLU A 91 20.86 23.98 58.61
N LEU A 92 20.14 23.08 58.01
CA LEU A 92 20.52 22.33 56.80
C LEU A 92 20.36 23.15 55.50
N THR A 93 19.89 24.40 55.55
CA THR A 93 19.74 25.27 54.38
C THR A 93 21.09 25.89 53.96
N ASN A 94 22.07 25.06 53.63
CA ASN A 94 23.40 25.49 53.19
C ASN A 94 23.91 24.64 52.03
N ASP A 95 24.93 25.18 51.34
CA ASP A 95 25.48 24.53 50.13
C ASP A 95 26.05 23.13 50.43
N GLU A 96 26.76 22.96 51.58
CA GLU A 96 27.37 21.66 51.93
C GLU A 96 26.34 20.54 52.10
N TYR A 97 25.23 20.81 52.79
CA TYR A 97 24.18 19.82 52.96
C TYR A 97 23.45 19.55 51.65
N LEU A 98 23.24 20.58 50.81
CA LEU A 98 22.64 20.40 49.49
C LEU A 98 23.52 19.56 48.56
N GLU A 99 24.85 19.75 48.56
CA GLU A 99 25.80 18.91 47.82
C GLU A 99 25.73 17.44 48.30
N GLN A 100 25.73 17.19 49.61
CA GLN A 100 25.56 15.83 50.15
C GLN A 100 24.20 15.21 49.77
N SER A 101 23.17 16.04 49.72
CA SER A 101 21.81 15.61 49.33
C SER A 101 21.72 15.29 47.85
N VAL A 102 22.43 16.01 46.99
CA VAL A 102 22.53 15.73 45.55
C VAL A 102 23.10 14.32 45.33
N ASP A 103 24.18 13.96 46.00
CA ASP A 103 24.80 12.64 45.90
C ASP A 103 23.87 11.53 46.46
N ARG A 104 23.27 11.77 47.64
CA ARG A 104 22.35 10.80 48.28
C ARG A 104 21.14 10.50 47.43
N LEU A 105 20.52 11.52 46.85
CA LEU A 105 19.33 11.42 46.03
C LEU A 105 19.62 11.14 44.55
N ARG A 106 20.91 11.04 44.17
CA ARG A 106 21.39 10.84 42.81
C ARG A 106 20.84 11.88 41.83
N LEU A 107 20.85 13.16 42.27
CA LEU A 107 20.48 14.30 41.45
C LEU A 107 21.72 14.85 40.73
N THR A 108 21.54 15.65 39.71
CA THR A 108 22.60 16.42 39.07
C THR A 108 22.82 17.76 39.78
N GLY A 109 21.74 18.31 40.33
CA GLY A 109 21.82 19.51 41.15
C GLY A 109 20.49 19.84 41.84
N VAL A 110 20.64 20.69 42.86
CA VAL A 110 19.53 21.24 43.65
C VAL A 110 19.80 22.73 43.87
N ALA A 111 18.75 23.54 43.80
CA ALA A 111 18.78 24.97 44.09
C ALA A 111 17.67 25.31 45.08
N LEU A 112 17.99 26.06 46.08
CA LEU A 112 17.07 26.61 47.07
C LEU A 112 16.85 28.09 46.76
N LEU A 113 15.61 28.46 46.48
CA LEU A 113 15.22 29.85 46.22
C LEU A 113 14.42 30.41 47.40
N ASP A 114 14.62 31.67 47.67
CA ASP A 114 13.86 32.42 48.69
C ASP A 114 12.48 32.83 48.19
N GLY A 115 11.73 33.60 48.99
CA GLY A 115 10.39 34.08 48.62
C GLY A 115 10.37 35.05 47.44
N ASP A 116 11.49 35.70 47.13
CA ASP A 116 11.68 36.57 45.97
C ASP A 116 12.25 35.82 44.76
N LEU A 117 12.36 34.48 44.86
CA LEU A 117 12.93 33.57 43.86
C LEU A 117 14.43 33.84 43.56
N SER A 118 15.13 34.44 44.50
CA SER A 118 16.58 34.60 44.46
C SER A 118 17.26 33.33 45.00
N LEU A 119 18.41 32.97 44.41
CA LEU A 119 19.18 31.81 44.83
C LEU A 119 19.74 32.03 46.24
N GLU A 120 19.35 31.18 47.19
CA GLU A 120 19.83 31.19 48.58
C GLU A 120 20.98 30.21 48.79
N ALA A 121 20.80 28.98 48.32
CA ALA A 121 21.82 27.92 48.42
C ALA A 121 21.71 26.97 47.25
N SER A 122 22.78 26.24 46.92
CA SER A 122 22.76 25.25 45.84
C SER A 122 23.79 24.14 46.04
N GLY A 123 23.50 22.96 45.51
CA GLY A 123 24.42 21.84 45.46
C GLY A 123 24.44 21.23 44.05
N TYR A 124 25.61 20.84 43.55
CA TYR A 124 25.81 20.28 42.24
C TYR A 124 26.82 19.12 42.27
N THR A 125 26.60 18.09 41.49
CA THR A 125 27.58 17.00 41.29
C THR A 125 28.82 17.46 40.53
N ARG A 126 28.69 18.54 39.74
CA ARG A 126 29.78 19.14 38.97
C ARG A 126 29.50 20.62 38.74
N PRO A 127 30.57 21.45 38.58
CA PRO A 127 30.39 22.85 38.20
C PRO A 127 29.60 22.97 36.88
N MET A 128 28.54 23.76 36.87
CA MET A 128 27.74 24.05 35.70
C MET A 128 27.79 25.54 35.35
N GLN A 129 27.83 25.87 34.05
CA GLN A 129 27.67 27.23 33.58
C GLN A 129 26.18 27.52 33.37
N GLY A 130 25.50 28.06 34.35
CA GLY A 130 24.05 28.25 34.37
C GLY A 130 23.29 27.03 34.91
N SER A 131 21.98 27.06 34.82
CA SER A 131 21.12 26.03 35.41
C SER A 131 20.00 25.64 34.44
N PRO A 132 19.72 24.33 34.27
CA PRO A 132 18.66 23.84 33.36
C PRO A 132 17.28 24.41 33.66
N TRP A 133 16.98 24.70 34.93
CA TRP A 133 15.71 25.25 35.38
C TRP A 133 15.44 26.68 34.91
N GLN A 134 16.51 27.46 34.57
CA GLN A 134 16.36 28.81 34.03
C GLN A 134 15.88 28.82 32.56
N ASN A 135 16.01 27.71 31.85
CA ASN A 135 15.59 27.53 30.48
C ASN A 135 14.22 26.84 30.32
N THR A 136 13.48 26.66 31.42
CA THR A 136 12.12 26.12 31.30
C THR A 136 11.29 27.02 30.40
N THR A 137 10.53 26.41 29.50
CA THR A 137 9.77 27.04 28.41
C THR A 137 8.77 28.09 28.93
N GLU A 138 8.47 28.05 30.22
CA GLU A 138 7.56 28.99 30.85
C GLU A 138 8.15 29.40 32.22
N GLY A 139 9.18 30.24 32.22
CA GLY A 139 9.71 30.85 33.48
C GLY A 139 8.63 31.41 34.40
N SER A 140 7.41 31.67 33.87
CA SER A 140 6.21 32.03 34.62
C SER A 140 5.61 30.90 35.46
N LEU A 141 5.84 29.61 35.15
CA LEU A 141 5.28 28.48 35.93
C LEU A 141 5.92 28.31 37.28
N PHE A 142 7.21 28.56 37.43
CA PHE A 142 7.86 28.59 38.77
C PHE A 142 7.25 29.65 39.67
N TYR A 143 6.95 30.84 39.16
CA TYR A 143 6.24 31.87 39.90
C TYR A 143 4.84 31.43 40.35
N GLY A 144 4.14 30.60 39.53
CA GLY A 144 2.82 30.03 39.87
C GLY A 144 2.87 28.92 40.93
N VAL A 145 4.05 28.35 41.20
CA VAL A 145 4.26 27.31 42.24
C VAL A 145 4.67 27.96 43.57
N ALA A 146 5.40 29.08 43.53
CA ALA A 146 5.81 29.83 44.73
C ALA A 146 4.56 30.23 45.53
N GLY A 147 4.57 29.93 46.82
CA GLY A 147 3.45 30.21 47.72
C GLY A 147 2.20 29.33 47.54
N THR A 148 2.28 28.30 46.74
CA THR A 148 1.22 27.28 46.59
C THR A 148 1.74 25.90 47.01
N ASN A 149 0.82 24.96 47.26
CA ASN A 149 1.17 23.56 47.51
C ASN A 149 1.28 22.74 46.20
N LYS A 150 1.56 23.38 45.06
CA LYS A 150 1.68 22.73 43.77
C LYS A 150 3.11 22.32 43.46
N ILE A 151 3.28 21.27 42.71
CA ILE A 151 4.55 20.77 42.19
C ILE A 151 4.56 21.04 40.69
N TYR A 152 5.70 21.47 40.19
CA TYR A 152 5.92 21.57 38.76
C TYR A 152 7.08 20.67 38.37
N ALA A 153 6.91 19.88 37.33
CA ALA A 153 7.96 18.99 36.82
C ALA A 153 7.91 18.91 35.29
N GLU A 154 9.05 19.07 34.64
CA GLU A 154 9.21 19.12 33.20
C GLU A 154 10.55 18.55 32.75
N ARG A 155 10.61 17.97 31.56
CA ARG A 155 11.88 17.64 30.87
C ARG A 155 12.25 18.79 29.94
N VAL A 156 13.45 19.34 30.13
CA VAL A 156 13.99 20.46 29.34
C VAL A 156 15.29 20.07 28.66
N GLN A 157 15.58 20.69 27.53
CA GLN A 157 16.89 20.60 26.90
C GLN A 157 17.76 21.81 27.29
N TYR A 158 18.98 21.54 27.78
CA TYR A 158 19.93 22.55 28.15
C TYR A 158 21.33 22.10 27.76
N ASP A 159 22.09 22.95 27.06
CA ASP A 159 23.47 22.69 26.59
C ASP A 159 23.58 21.32 25.82
N GLY A 160 22.61 21.04 24.95
CA GLY A 160 22.57 19.80 24.14
C GLY A 160 22.25 18.53 24.93
N ARG A 161 21.89 18.66 26.22
CA ARG A 161 21.51 17.54 27.09
C ARG A 161 20.10 17.71 27.60
N TYR A 162 19.47 16.60 27.98
CA TYR A 162 18.13 16.63 28.54
C TYR A 162 18.20 16.51 30.07
N TYR A 163 17.39 17.31 30.73
CA TYR A 163 17.24 17.31 32.17
C TYR A 163 15.78 17.21 32.56
N ASP A 164 15.49 16.33 33.50
CA ASP A 164 14.23 16.37 34.21
C ASP A 164 14.39 17.41 35.33
N VAL A 165 13.53 18.41 35.32
CA VAL A 165 13.52 19.52 36.28
C VAL A 165 12.23 19.46 37.07
N CYS A 166 12.32 19.63 38.39
CA CYS A 166 11.16 19.68 39.24
C CYS A 166 11.33 20.81 40.26
N ALA A 167 10.24 21.52 40.53
CA ALA A 167 10.16 22.52 41.59
C ALA A 167 9.06 22.13 42.59
N VAL A 168 9.39 22.14 43.87
CA VAL A 168 8.47 21.92 44.99
C VAL A 168 8.47 23.13 45.91
N PRO A 169 7.37 23.44 46.63
CA PRO A 169 7.38 24.50 47.64
C PRO A 169 8.33 24.13 48.79
N ARG A 170 9.03 25.11 49.32
CA ARG A 170 9.73 24.98 50.57
C ARG A 170 8.73 24.86 51.72
N LEU A 171 9.06 24.03 52.69
CA LEU A 171 8.24 23.84 53.89
C LEU A 171 8.84 24.49 55.13
N ASP A 172 10.08 24.96 55.07
CA ASP A 172 10.81 25.66 56.11
C ASP A 172 10.62 27.18 56.05
N ALA A 173 10.56 27.75 54.85
CA ALA A 173 10.43 29.19 54.58
C ALA A 173 9.66 29.43 53.28
N PRO A 174 9.19 30.68 52.98
CA PRO A 174 8.67 31.01 51.66
C PRO A 174 9.76 30.83 50.60
N GLY A 175 9.40 30.20 49.47
CA GLY A 175 10.33 29.96 48.35
C GLY A 175 10.13 28.60 47.68
N LEU A 176 11.09 28.22 46.87
CA LEU A 176 11.07 26.97 46.09
C LEU A 176 12.34 26.16 46.33
N LEU A 177 12.16 24.85 46.33
CA LEU A 177 13.25 23.89 46.21
C LEU A 177 13.16 23.30 44.78
N ILE A 178 14.22 23.53 43.99
CA ILE A 178 14.31 23.07 42.61
C ILE A 178 15.40 21.99 42.54
N GLY A 179 15.06 20.85 41.93
CA GLY A 179 16.05 19.83 41.66
C GLY A 179 15.99 19.43 40.21
N PHE A 180 17.10 18.94 39.71
CA PHE A 180 17.19 18.42 38.37
C PHE A 180 18.11 17.22 38.25
N TYR A 181 17.78 16.39 37.29
CA TYR A 181 18.50 15.17 37.01
C TYR A 181 18.84 15.12 35.50
N GLU A 182 20.14 15.00 35.17
CA GLU A 182 20.59 14.80 33.79
C GLU A 182 20.19 13.40 33.32
N GLN A 183 19.47 13.34 32.23
CA GLN A 183 19.11 12.08 31.59
C GLN A 183 20.33 11.53 30.83
N PRO A 184 20.74 10.28 31.06
CA PRO A 184 21.79 9.64 30.27
C PRO A 184 21.40 9.61 28.80
N ALA A 185 22.31 9.98 27.91
CA ALA A 185 22.06 10.08 26.47
C ALA A 185 21.49 8.77 25.87
N GLY A 186 21.84 7.61 26.42
CA GLY A 186 21.33 6.31 25.97
C GLY A 186 19.95 5.88 26.52
N LEU A 187 19.37 6.68 27.47
CA LEU A 187 18.03 6.44 28.03
C LEU A 187 16.98 7.42 27.48
N ILE A 188 17.43 8.44 26.78
CA ILE A 188 16.54 9.31 26.05
C ILE A 188 16.22 8.54 24.77
N LEU A 189 15.03 7.97 24.72
CA LEU A 189 14.44 7.58 23.46
C LEU A 189 14.37 8.86 22.60
N ASP A 190 15.38 9.09 21.77
CA ASP A 190 15.28 10.07 20.72
C ASP A 190 14.20 9.54 19.79
N VAL A 191 13.02 10.17 19.85
CA VAL A 191 11.83 9.70 19.13
C VAL A 191 12.13 9.53 17.64
N GLU A 192 13.08 10.30 17.11
CA GLU A 192 13.47 10.24 15.70
C GLU A 192 14.41 9.05 15.41
N GLU A 193 15.44 8.83 16.22
CA GLU A 193 16.46 7.80 15.98
C GLU A 193 15.98 6.40 16.38
N ASP A 194 15.26 6.27 17.49
CA ASP A 194 14.73 4.99 17.96
C ASP A 194 13.51 4.50 17.16
N MET A 195 12.68 5.42 16.65
CA MET A 195 11.55 5.05 15.79
C MET A 195 12.03 4.45 14.47
N THR A 196 13.11 4.97 13.91
CA THR A 196 13.76 4.40 12.71
C THR A 196 14.24 2.98 12.98
N THR A 197 14.90 2.75 14.12
CA THR A 197 15.42 1.43 14.50
C THR A 197 14.30 0.40 14.69
N LEU A 198 13.17 0.81 15.30
CA LEU A 198 12.01 -0.07 15.50
C LEU A 198 11.27 -0.41 14.19
N LEU A 199 11.31 0.48 13.23
CA LEU A 199 10.61 0.33 11.95
C LEU A 199 11.52 -0.24 10.84
N ASN A 200 12.84 -0.25 11.08
CA ASN A 200 13.79 -0.91 10.19
C ASN A 200 13.46 -2.40 10.06
N GLY A 201 13.25 -2.83 8.80
CA GLY A 201 12.91 -4.21 8.48
C GLY A 201 11.42 -4.45 8.18
N ILE A 202 10.56 -3.45 8.28
CA ILE A 202 9.19 -3.56 7.76
C ILE A 202 9.24 -3.42 6.25
N TYR A 203 9.11 -4.56 5.58
CA TYR A 203 9.08 -4.62 4.12
C TYR A 203 7.63 -4.75 3.64
N ILE A 204 7.20 -3.84 2.78
CA ILE A 204 5.90 -3.92 2.12
C ILE A 204 6.07 -4.61 0.76
N ASN A 205 5.43 -5.74 0.59
CA ASN A 205 5.40 -6.45 -0.70
C ASN A 205 4.82 -5.55 -1.81
N ARG A 206 5.06 -5.92 -3.07
CA ARG A 206 4.54 -5.25 -4.28
C ARG A 206 5.11 -3.85 -4.52
N GLY A 207 6.30 -3.55 -3.98
CA GLY A 207 6.91 -2.24 -4.12
C GLY A 207 6.18 -1.13 -3.35
N GLY A 208 5.44 -1.51 -2.29
CA GLY A 208 4.83 -0.56 -1.39
C GLY A 208 5.87 0.19 -0.58
N THR A 209 5.59 1.46 -0.33
CA THR A 209 6.43 2.35 0.47
C THR A 209 5.59 2.94 1.60
N TYR A 210 6.17 3.05 2.80
CA TYR A 210 5.57 3.81 3.89
C TYR A 210 6.47 4.98 4.29
N ILE A 211 5.85 6.04 4.80
CA ILE A 211 6.53 7.21 5.37
C ILE A 211 5.77 7.63 6.62
N ILE A 212 6.49 7.89 7.70
CA ILE A 212 5.96 8.39 8.97
C ILE A 212 6.52 9.79 9.20
N THR A 213 5.65 10.75 9.49
CA THR A 213 6.04 12.14 9.73
C THR A 213 5.53 12.65 11.07
N ALA A 214 6.28 13.54 11.70
CA ALA A 214 5.79 14.37 12.80
C ALA A 214 5.92 15.85 12.41
N GLY A 215 4.79 16.53 12.41
CA GLY A 215 4.76 17.91 11.87
C GLY A 215 5.19 17.95 10.41
N ASN A 216 6.27 18.67 10.11
CA ASN A 216 6.83 18.83 8.77
C ASN A 216 8.12 18.03 8.53
N THR A 217 8.46 17.08 9.40
CA THR A 217 9.68 16.28 9.31
C THR A 217 9.36 14.81 9.14
N ILE A 218 10.10 14.12 8.27
CA ILE A 218 10.02 12.67 8.09
C ILE A 218 10.80 11.99 9.20
N LEU A 219 10.13 11.20 10.03
CA LEU A 219 10.74 10.45 11.12
C LEU A 219 11.34 9.13 10.65
N ALA A 220 10.60 8.41 9.83
CA ALA A 220 11.00 7.10 9.33
C ALA A 220 10.28 6.77 8.01
N GLY A 221 10.83 5.85 7.24
CA GLY A 221 10.24 5.37 6.00
C GLY A 221 10.89 4.11 5.48
N SER A 222 10.35 3.55 4.40
CA SER A 222 10.95 2.41 3.68
C SER A 222 12.29 2.77 3.03
N ASP A 223 12.58 4.05 2.87
CA ASP A 223 13.84 4.58 2.35
C ASP A 223 14.50 5.44 3.43
N ASP A 224 15.61 4.95 3.97
CA ASP A 224 16.35 5.63 5.03
C ASP A 224 16.91 7.00 4.58
N ALA A 225 17.10 7.20 3.26
CA ALA A 225 17.58 8.47 2.71
C ALA A 225 16.60 9.64 2.91
N LEU A 226 15.33 9.34 3.18
CA LEU A 226 14.28 10.35 3.38
C LEU A 226 14.20 10.84 4.84
N GLN A 227 14.88 10.18 5.77
CA GLN A 227 14.81 10.54 7.18
C GLN A 227 15.38 11.96 7.43
N GLY A 228 14.66 12.74 8.22
CA GLY A 228 15.01 14.14 8.52
C GLY A 228 14.65 15.15 7.41
N GLU A 229 14.24 14.68 6.23
CA GLU A 229 13.78 15.55 5.15
C GLU A 229 12.42 16.20 5.50
N LYS A 230 12.16 17.34 4.87
CA LYS A 230 10.88 18.05 5.06
C LYS A 230 9.79 17.43 4.17
N THR A 231 8.60 17.31 4.71
CA THR A 231 7.44 16.79 3.94
C THR A 231 7.14 17.62 2.70
N ASP A 232 7.39 18.94 2.77
CA ASP A 232 7.15 19.86 1.64
C ASP A 232 8.15 19.68 0.48
N SER A 233 9.29 19.03 0.72
CA SER A 233 10.29 18.77 -0.32
C SER A 233 9.91 17.61 -1.25
N LEU A 234 8.98 16.74 -0.84
CA LEU A 234 8.59 15.55 -1.59
C LEU A 234 7.23 15.72 -2.29
N PRO A 235 7.19 15.76 -3.63
CA PRO A 235 5.94 15.88 -4.38
C PRO A 235 4.92 14.80 -4.04
N ILE A 236 5.39 13.60 -3.72
CA ILE A 236 4.51 12.47 -3.36
C ILE A 236 3.77 12.72 -2.04
N LEU A 237 4.41 13.32 -1.04
CA LEU A 237 3.76 13.66 0.22
C LEU A 237 2.77 14.82 0.05
N GLN A 238 3.10 15.79 -0.81
CA GLN A 238 2.16 16.88 -1.13
C GLN A 238 0.87 16.34 -1.77
N ALA A 239 0.97 15.37 -2.68
CA ALA A 239 -0.20 14.74 -3.29
C ALA A 239 -0.98 13.88 -2.28
N LEU A 240 -0.28 13.09 -1.45
CA LEU A 240 -0.89 12.28 -0.39
C LEU A 240 -1.61 13.14 0.66
N ASN A 241 -1.09 14.34 0.95
CA ASN A 241 -1.72 15.29 1.87
C ASN A 241 -3.08 15.82 1.38
N GLN A 242 -3.35 15.73 0.08
CA GLN A 242 -4.65 16.11 -0.48
C GLN A 242 -5.69 14.98 -0.39
N LEU A 243 -5.26 13.75 -0.06
CA LEU A 243 -6.16 12.62 0.08
C LEU A 243 -6.96 12.68 1.38
N PRO A 244 -8.14 12.04 1.43
CA PRO A 244 -8.90 11.88 2.67
C PRO A 244 -8.08 11.18 3.77
N HIS A 245 -8.38 11.48 5.03
CA HIS A 245 -7.84 10.78 6.19
C HIS A 245 -8.66 9.52 6.45
N ASP A 246 -8.49 8.53 5.58
CA ASP A 246 -9.10 7.23 5.75
C ASP A 246 -8.06 6.12 5.46
N ASP A 247 -8.38 4.91 5.86
CA ASP A 247 -7.51 3.76 5.61
C ASP A 247 -7.79 3.14 4.23
N GLN A 248 -8.39 3.90 3.29
CA GLN A 248 -8.73 3.44 1.95
C GLN A 248 -7.67 3.89 0.93
N LEU A 249 -7.42 3.03 -0.04
CA LEU A 249 -6.51 3.36 -1.14
C LEU A 249 -7.20 4.27 -2.16
N HIS A 250 -6.59 5.40 -2.41
CA HIS A 250 -7.00 6.37 -3.43
C HIS A 250 -5.99 6.40 -4.56
N LEU A 251 -6.50 6.52 -5.79
CA LEU A 251 -5.66 6.70 -6.97
C LEU A 251 -5.25 8.17 -7.08
N PHE A 252 -3.95 8.41 -7.26
CA PHE A 252 -3.39 9.73 -7.53
C PHE A 252 -2.25 9.67 -8.54
N HIS A 253 -1.87 10.83 -9.10
CA HIS A 253 -0.89 10.91 -10.18
C HIS A 253 0.16 11.95 -9.83
N ILE A 254 1.44 11.62 -10.11
CA ILE A 254 2.57 12.52 -9.92
C ILE A 254 3.52 12.32 -11.08
N GLU A 255 3.91 13.42 -11.75
CA GLU A 255 4.93 13.44 -12.82
C GLU A 255 4.71 12.42 -13.95
N GLY A 256 3.45 12.00 -14.16
CA GLY A 256 3.10 11.01 -15.19
C GLY A 256 2.93 9.60 -14.69
N ASP A 257 3.36 9.29 -13.47
CA ASP A 257 3.17 8.00 -12.82
C ASP A 257 1.88 7.97 -12.00
N SER A 258 1.30 6.78 -11.88
CA SER A 258 0.07 6.54 -11.12
C SER A 258 0.36 5.71 -9.88
N TYR A 259 -0.22 6.12 -8.77
CA TYR A 259 -0.04 5.48 -7.47
C TYR A 259 -1.38 5.23 -6.79
N LEU A 260 -1.44 4.17 -5.99
CA LEU A 260 -2.50 3.93 -5.01
C LEU A 260 -1.94 4.25 -3.63
N GLY A 261 -2.58 5.13 -2.88
CA GLY A 261 -2.08 5.49 -1.55
C GLY A 261 -3.18 5.83 -0.57
N CYS A 262 -2.84 5.77 0.70
CA CYS A 262 -3.69 6.17 1.81
C CYS A 262 -2.88 6.98 2.83
N ARG A 263 -3.61 7.77 3.61
CA ARG A 263 -3.08 8.58 4.70
C ARG A 263 -3.89 8.31 5.96
N THR A 264 -3.20 8.03 7.06
CA THR A 264 -3.84 7.81 8.36
C THR A 264 -3.10 8.57 9.47
N ALA A 265 -3.83 9.01 10.48
CA ALA A 265 -3.23 9.68 11.64
C ALA A 265 -2.90 8.67 12.75
N CYS A 266 -1.80 8.94 13.44
CA CYS A 266 -1.40 8.24 14.65
C CYS A 266 -0.95 9.30 15.67
N GLU A 267 -1.20 9.12 16.97
CA GLU A 267 -0.88 10.06 18.05
C GLU A 267 0.39 10.90 17.80
N GLY A 268 0.23 12.16 17.36
CA GLY A 268 1.34 13.07 17.03
C GLY A 268 2.04 12.84 15.69
N CYS A 269 1.73 11.77 14.96
CA CYS A 269 2.34 11.42 13.66
C CYS A 269 1.31 11.27 12.57
N GLN A 270 1.77 11.37 11.33
CA GLN A 270 1.00 10.97 10.14
C GLN A 270 1.72 9.83 9.43
N LEU A 271 0.96 8.84 9.02
CA LEU A 271 1.42 7.68 8.30
C LEU A 271 0.91 7.74 6.87
N TYR A 272 1.80 7.59 5.91
CA TYR A 272 1.52 7.51 4.48
C TYR A 272 1.96 6.15 3.96
N ILE A 273 1.12 5.52 3.17
CA ILE A 273 1.43 4.26 2.47
C ILE A 273 1.02 4.42 1.02
N TYR A 274 1.90 4.05 0.10
CA TYR A 274 1.60 4.11 -1.32
C TYR A 274 2.25 2.97 -2.11
N PHE A 275 1.62 2.64 -3.24
CA PHE A 275 2.03 1.56 -4.14
C PHE A 275 2.01 2.08 -5.57
N PRO A 276 3.05 1.83 -6.39
CA PRO A 276 2.98 2.10 -7.82
C PRO A 276 1.91 1.22 -8.47
N VAL A 277 1.05 1.80 -9.31
CA VAL A 277 -0.01 1.06 -10.02
C VAL A 277 0.58 -0.04 -10.90
N LEU A 278 1.72 0.23 -11.55
CA LEU A 278 2.37 -0.73 -12.43
C LEU A 278 2.78 -2.01 -11.70
N SER A 279 3.40 -1.90 -10.52
CA SER A 279 3.79 -3.05 -9.70
C SER A 279 2.58 -3.76 -9.09
N THR A 280 1.56 -3.01 -8.69
CA THR A 280 0.31 -3.54 -8.11
C THR A 280 -0.41 -4.44 -9.10
N PHE A 281 -0.54 -4.04 -10.38
CA PHE A 281 -1.26 -4.78 -11.41
C PHE A 281 -0.36 -5.60 -12.35
N ALA A 282 0.92 -5.79 -12.00
CA ALA A 282 1.85 -6.57 -12.83
C ALA A 282 1.37 -8.01 -13.09
N ALA A 283 0.80 -8.66 -12.09
CA ALA A 283 0.24 -10.01 -12.25
C ALA A 283 -1.00 -10.01 -13.16
N THR A 284 -1.87 -9.02 -13.05
CA THR A 284 -3.02 -8.85 -13.96
C THR A 284 -2.55 -8.65 -15.41
N ALA A 285 -1.50 -7.86 -15.63
CA ALA A 285 -0.92 -7.68 -16.96
C ALA A 285 -0.34 -8.98 -17.52
N ALA A 286 0.39 -9.76 -16.70
CA ALA A 286 0.94 -11.05 -17.09
C ALA A 286 -0.16 -12.07 -17.45
N VAL A 287 -1.19 -12.21 -16.62
CA VAL A 287 -2.34 -13.09 -16.89
C VAL A 287 -3.07 -12.67 -18.15
N SER A 288 -3.26 -11.37 -18.37
CA SER A 288 -3.87 -10.82 -19.58
C SER A 288 -3.05 -11.13 -20.83
N ALA A 289 -1.74 -11.04 -20.77
CA ALA A 289 -0.84 -11.40 -21.89
C ALA A 289 -0.93 -12.89 -22.22
N VAL A 290 -0.92 -13.76 -21.20
CA VAL A 290 -1.11 -15.21 -21.39
C VAL A 290 -2.47 -15.53 -22.00
N PHE A 291 -3.54 -14.87 -21.54
CA PHE A 291 -4.88 -15.04 -22.13
C PHE A 291 -4.89 -14.67 -23.60
N VAL A 292 -4.32 -13.52 -23.98
CA VAL A 292 -4.23 -13.09 -25.39
C VAL A 292 -3.45 -14.08 -26.23
N ALA A 293 -2.33 -14.60 -25.73
CA ALA A 293 -1.52 -15.62 -26.43
C ALA A 293 -2.29 -16.91 -26.63
N LEU A 294 -2.97 -17.42 -25.62
CA LEU A 294 -3.79 -18.63 -25.71
C LEU A 294 -4.99 -18.44 -26.66
N TYR A 295 -5.64 -17.29 -26.57
CA TYR A 295 -6.78 -16.98 -27.44
C TYR A 295 -6.36 -16.84 -28.91
N THR A 296 -5.23 -16.22 -29.20
CA THR A 296 -4.70 -16.13 -30.57
C THR A 296 -4.28 -17.49 -31.12
N ALA A 297 -3.65 -18.34 -30.31
CA ALA A 297 -3.34 -19.73 -30.68
C ALA A 297 -4.61 -20.54 -30.99
N PHE A 298 -5.62 -20.45 -30.14
CA PHE A 298 -6.93 -21.09 -30.38
C PHE A 298 -7.58 -20.61 -31.68
N TRP A 299 -7.58 -19.30 -31.93
CA TRP A 299 -8.08 -18.72 -33.16
C TRP A 299 -7.33 -19.22 -34.38
N TYR A 300 -6.03 -19.34 -34.33
CA TYR A 300 -5.18 -19.88 -35.40
C TYR A 300 -5.52 -21.33 -35.71
N ILE A 301 -5.65 -22.18 -34.69
CA ILE A 301 -6.03 -23.59 -34.83
C ILE A 301 -7.42 -23.69 -35.45
N LEU A 302 -8.38 -22.90 -34.98
CA LEU A 302 -9.75 -22.88 -35.53
C LEU A 302 -9.76 -22.44 -36.99
N SER A 303 -8.94 -21.45 -37.34
CA SER A 303 -8.79 -20.96 -38.73
C SER A 303 -8.26 -22.06 -39.66
N ILE A 304 -7.23 -22.80 -39.23
CA ILE A 304 -6.69 -23.95 -40.01
C ILE A 304 -7.73 -25.05 -40.17
N ALA A 305 -8.44 -25.41 -39.09
CA ALA A 305 -9.48 -26.44 -39.13
C ALA A 305 -10.60 -26.05 -40.10
N ARG A 306 -11.01 -24.79 -40.06
CA ARG A 306 -12.02 -24.24 -40.98
C ARG A 306 -11.55 -24.26 -42.45
N SER A 307 -10.30 -23.82 -42.70
CA SER A 307 -9.74 -23.86 -44.05
C SER A 307 -9.68 -25.28 -44.62
N ARG A 308 -9.26 -26.26 -43.79
CA ARG A 308 -9.28 -27.68 -44.19
C ARG A 308 -10.68 -28.21 -44.49
N ALA A 309 -11.68 -27.84 -43.64
CA ALA A 309 -13.07 -28.23 -43.87
C ALA A 309 -13.65 -27.62 -45.13
N LEU A 310 -13.38 -26.35 -45.42
CA LEU A 310 -13.79 -25.69 -46.66
C LEU A 310 -13.12 -26.32 -47.89
N TYR A 311 -11.84 -26.65 -47.83
CA TYR A 311 -11.12 -27.31 -48.91
C TYR A 311 -11.71 -28.69 -49.20
N GLN A 312 -11.98 -29.52 -48.18
CA GLN A 312 -12.63 -30.83 -48.35
C GLN A 312 -14.06 -30.71 -48.91
N SER A 313 -14.81 -29.70 -48.45
CA SER A 313 -16.16 -29.42 -48.98
C SER A 313 -16.10 -29.03 -50.46
N SER A 314 -15.17 -28.18 -50.84
CA SER A 314 -14.95 -27.76 -52.24
C SER A 314 -14.55 -28.93 -53.13
N GLN A 315 -13.66 -29.84 -52.70
CA GLN A 315 -13.33 -31.07 -53.44
C GLN A 315 -14.53 -31.96 -53.65
N LYS A 316 -15.34 -32.22 -52.63
CA LYS A 316 -16.57 -33.02 -52.74
C LYS A 316 -17.58 -32.40 -53.70
N LEU A 317 -17.70 -31.06 -53.67
CA LEU A 317 -18.59 -30.34 -54.61
C LEU A 317 -18.08 -30.47 -56.04
N GLN A 318 -16.77 -30.40 -56.26
CA GLN A 318 -16.15 -30.56 -57.58
C GLN A 318 -16.32 -31.98 -58.11
N GLU A 319 -16.14 -33.02 -57.30
CA GLU A 319 -16.39 -34.42 -57.63
C GLU A 319 -17.86 -34.63 -57.96
N SER A 320 -18.80 -34.09 -57.17
CA SER A 320 -20.24 -34.18 -57.44
C SER A 320 -20.63 -33.51 -58.77
N ASN A 321 -20.08 -32.32 -59.05
CA ASN A 321 -20.31 -31.61 -60.29
C ASN A 321 -19.78 -32.40 -61.51
N LEU A 322 -18.58 -32.99 -61.37
CA LEU A 322 -17.99 -33.84 -62.42
C LEU A 322 -18.87 -35.08 -62.71
N HIS A 323 -19.39 -35.68 -61.60
CA HIS A 323 -20.31 -36.82 -61.74
C HIS A 323 -21.62 -36.43 -62.44
N LEU A 324 -22.18 -35.28 -62.07
CA LEU A 324 -23.38 -34.73 -62.70
C LEU A 324 -23.16 -34.45 -64.19
N GLN A 325 -22.02 -33.88 -64.56
CA GLN A 325 -21.63 -33.58 -65.92
C GLN A 325 -21.48 -34.85 -66.77
N LYS A 326 -20.86 -35.92 -66.21
CA LYS A 326 -20.79 -37.23 -66.81
C LYS A 326 -22.20 -37.83 -67.08
N THR A 327 -23.09 -37.73 -66.07
CA THR A 327 -24.46 -38.22 -66.16
C THR A 327 -25.27 -37.46 -67.26
N VAL A 328 -25.15 -36.13 -67.31
CA VAL A 328 -25.78 -35.29 -68.33
C VAL A 328 -25.25 -35.62 -69.70
N ASN A 329 -23.93 -35.81 -69.87
CA ASN A 329 -23.36 -36.22 -71.16
C ASN A 329 -23.85 -37.64 -71.62
N MET A 330 -23.94 -38.55 -70.64
CA MET A 330 -24.51 -39.90 -70.93
C MET A 330 -25.97 -39.85 -71.35
N LEU A 331 -26.80 -39.06 -70.67
CA LEU A 331 -28.20 -38.82 -71.07
C LEU A 331 -28.29 -38.18 -72.44
N ARG A 332 -27.41 -37.22 -72.74
CA ARG A 332 -27.36 -36.58 -74.06
C ARG A 332 -26.95 -37.55 -75.16
N SER A 333 -26.01 -38.46 -74.93
CA SER A 333 -25.64 -39.52 -75.88
C SER A 333 -26.74 -40.51 -76.06
N LEU A 334 -27.48 -40.97 -75.03
CA LEU A 334 -28.62 -41.80 -75.11
C LEU A 334 -29.77 -41.15 -75.90
N GLN A 335 -30.00 -39.86 -75.67
CA GLN A 335 -30.97 -39.08 -76.41
C GLN A 335 -30.63 -39.04 -77.94
N ASN A 336 -29.34 -38.80 -78.24
CA ASN A 336 -28.90 -38.81 -79.65
C ASN A 336 -29.02 -40.20 -80.31
N ILE A 337 -28.75 -41.28 -79.58
CA ILE A 337 -28.94 -42.64 -80.05
C ILE A 337 -30.46 -42.90 -80.34
N TYR A 338 -31.29 -42.48 -79.38
CA TYR A 338 -32.75 -42.60 -79.54
C TYR A 338 -33.26 -41.83 -80.76
N PHE A 339 -32.82 -40.58 -80.92
CA PHE A 339 -33.19 -39.81 -82.16
C PHE A 339 -32.62 -40.44 -83.40
N ALA A 340 -31.44 -40.99 -83.45
CA ALA A 340 -30.87 -41.69 -84.56
C ALA A 340 -31.61 -42.95 -84.87
N SER A 341 -32.02 -43.76 -83.88
CA SER A 341 -32.83 -44.95 -84.07
C SER A 341 -34.24 -44.61 -84.59
N PHE A 342 -34.81 -43.52 -84.03
CA PHE A 342 -36.12 -43.05 -84.53
C PHE A 342 -36.07 -42.56 -86.00
N TYR A 343 -34.97 -41.92 -86.39
CA TYR A 343 -34.77 -41.48 -87.78
C TYR A 343 -34.54 -42.67 -88.72
N ILE A 344 -33.87 -43.72 -88.29
CA ILE A 344 -33.65 -44.95 -89.05
C ILE A 344 -34.98 -45.65 -89.22
N ASP A 345 -35.81 -45.73 -88.16
CA ASP A 345 -37.17 -46.35 -88.27
C ASP A 345 -38.10 -45.56 -89.22
N LEU A 346 -38.07 -44.24 -89.21
CA LEU A 346 -38.79 -43.37 -90.09
C LEU A 346 -38.35 -43.53 -91.58
N THR A 347 -37.02 -43.66 -91.78
CA THR A 347 -36.48 -43.87 -93.15
C THR A 347 -36.77 -45.27 -93.70
N GLN A 348 -36.74 -46.31 -92.81
CA GLN A 348 -37.09 -47.66 -93.18
C GLN A 348 -38.57 -47.78 -93.48
N ASN A 349 -39.49 -47.24 -92.70
CA ASN A 349 -40.91 -47.19 -92.97
C ASN A 349 -41.24 -46.33 -94.19
N SER A 350 -40.45 -45.30 -94.49
CA SER A 350 -40.62 -44.52 -95.72
C SER A 350 -40.16 -45.29 -96.98
N CYS A 351 -39.21 -46.17 -96.84
CA CYS A 351 -38.76 -47.03 -97.96
C CYS A 351 -39.73 -48.18 -98.22
N GLU A 352 -40.41 -48.74 -97.19
CA GLU A 352 -41.43 -49.78 -97.40
C GLU A 352 -42.70 -49.25 -98.04
N SER A 353 -43.00 -47.94 -97.95
CA SER A 353 -44.17 -47.35 -98.62
C SER A 353 -43.99 -47.00 -100.10
N ILE A 354 -42.76 -47.19 -100.63
CA ILE A 354 -42.44 -46.90 -102.03
C ILE A 354 -42.47 -48.16 -102.92
N PHE A 355 -42.59 -49.34 -102.35
CA PHE A 355 -42.74 -50.58 -103.09
C PHE A 355 -44.13 -51.18 -102.94
N LEU A 356 -45.14 -50.59 -103.56
CA LEU A 356 -46.37 -51.28 -103.96
C LEU A 356 -46.31 -51.46 -105.43
N PRO A 357 -46.35 -52.68 -105.91
CA PRO A 357 -46.39 -52.93 -107.34
C PRO A 357 -47.76 -52.65 -107.86
N GLN A 358 -47.80 -51.88 -108.93
CA GLN A 358 -48.89 -51.94 -109.88
C GLN A 358 -48.99 -53.36 -110.47
N TRP A 359 -50.13 -53.99 -110.24
CA TRP A 359 -50.69 -54.92 -111.18
C TRP A 359 -52.23 -55.13 -110.97
N LEU A 360 -52.93 -54.61 -111.93
CA LEU A 360 -54.26 -54.81 -112.38
C LEU A 360 -55.41 -54.10 -111.77
#